data_0a4ff49ab9c3221668f12776a642e76b
#
_entry.id   0a4ff49ab9c3221668f12776a642e76b
#
_cell.length_a   1.000
_cell.length_b   1.000
_cell.length_c   1.000
_cell.angle_alpha   90.00
_cell.angle_beta   90.00
_cell.angle_gamma   90.00
#
_symmetry.space_group_name_H-M   'P 1'
#
loop_
_entity.id
_entity.type
_entity.pdbx_description
1 polymer ?
#
loop_
_entity_poly.entity_id
_entity_poly.type
_entity_poly.pdbx_seq_one_letter_code
_entity_poly.pdbx_strand_id
1 'polypeptide(L)'
;MINSIDILKIVKRLELIKSLIALEEEKEIASHILKLKESPFNKDLQNIITLLEEKFFSKAMLAIEVFINQHHQLSKYSDPEIEGLKLEAKSLEAELNKLSNEKADIEKLIHEFGVKHNKELGELILKILRFRKQKAKGTPEQKEAEKDYNEYSREYEITKNETIIELTDEEQKELKRMYRKASKLCHPDVVSEEQKELADKLFAELNAAHERNDLNRVKEILENLERGDFFVSKSEAINENRLLKTEIEKLRLRIKELKKEIIIIKESEAFTTISSINDWESYFKENKRKLADQLKELEVGK
;
A
#
# COMPACT_ATOMS: atom_id res chain seq x y z
N MET A 1 12.14 -43.01 15.43
CA MET A 1 12.59 -41.79 14.71
C MET A 1 11.73 -40.65 15.24
N ILE A 2 12.35 -39.61 15.79
CA ILE A 2 11.66 -38.41 16.30
C ILE A 2 11.14 -37.65 15.08
N ASN A 3 9.84 -37.31 15.08
CA ASN A 3 9.24 -36.59 13.97
C ASN A 3 9.76 -35.12 13.97
N SER A 4 10.00 -34.52 12.81
CA SER A 4 10.50 -33.14 12.70
C SER A 4 9.62 -32.10 13.41
N ILE A 5 8.29 -32.36 13.47
CA ILE A 5 7.32 -31.54 14.22
C ILE A 5 7.57 -31.57 15.73
N ASP A 6 8.00 -32.73 16.29
CA ASP A 6 8.26 -32.85 17.71
C ASP A 6 9.54 -32.11 18.08
N ILE A 7 10.56 -32.12 17.22
CA ILE A 7 11.81 -31.38 17.42
C ILE A 7 11.55 -29.86 17.43
N LEU A 8 10.73 -29.35 16.52
CA LEU A 8 10.38 -27.92 16.48
C LEU A 8 9.67 -27.46 17.76
N LYS A 9 8.75 -28.28 18.29
CA LYS A 9 8.08 -28.00 19.57
C LYS A 9 9.07 -27.99 20.74
N ILE A 10 10.03 -28.91 20.73
CA ILE A 10 11.08 -28.99 21.74
C ILE A 10 11.97 -27.73 21.69
N VAL A 11 12.45 -27.35 20.50
CA VAL A 11 13.28 -26.15 20.29
C VAL A 11 12.57 -24.90 20.81
N LYS A 12 11.35 -24.62 20.37
CA LYS A 12 10.57 -23.47 20.85
C LYS A 12 10.36 -23.45 22.35
N ARG A 13 10.20 -24.62 22.98
CA ARG A 13 10.05 -24.73 24.43
C ARG A 13 11.37 -24.47 25.17
N LEU A 14 12.48 -24.90 24.60
CA LEU A 14 13.81 -24.61 25.13
C LEU A 14 14.19 -23.14 25.00
N GLU A 15 13.80 -22.47 23.90
CA GLU A 15 13.93 -21.00 23.71
C GLU A 15 13.15 -20.24 24.81
N LEU A 16 11.91 -20.67 25.08
CA LEU A 16 11.12 -20.08 26.17
C LEU A 16 11.74 -20.29 27.53
N ILE A 17 12.23 -21.50 27.85
CA ILE A 17 12.93 -21.79 29.11
C ILE A 17 14.20 -20.91 29.25
N LYS A 18 14.95 -20.71 28.16
CA LYS A 18 16.12 -19.80 28.14
C LYS A 18 15.70 -18.36 28.50
N SER A 19 14.56 -17.88 27.97
CA SER A 19 14.02 -16.56 28.32
C SER A 19 13.57 -16.47 29.77
N LEU A 20 12.90 -17.50 30.31
CA LEU A 20 12.47 -17.57 31.71
C LEU A 20 13.68 -17.60 32.69
N ILE A 21 14.76 -18.30 32.34
CA ILE A 21 16.00 -18.26 33.12
C ILE A 21 16.60 -16.86 33.16
N ALA A 22 16.64 -16.16 32.01
CA ALA A 22 17.14 -14.80 31.90
C ALA A 22 16.30 -13.78 32.69
N LEU A 23 14.98 -14.03 32.85
CA LEU A 23 14.04 -13.23 33.63
C LEU A 23 13.95 -13.64 35.09
N GLU A 24 14.70 -14.68 35.55
CA GLU A 24 14.67 -15.24 36.87
C GLU A 24 13.30 -15.79 37.33
N GLU A 25 12.44 -16.18 36.38
CA GLU A 25 11.07 -16.69 36.61
C GLU A 25 11.07 -18.21 36.84
N GLU A 26 11.74 -18.68 37.91
CA GLU A 26 11.94 -20.10 38.20
C GLU A 26 10.65 -20.94 38.31
N LYS A 27 9.55 -20.34 38.81
CA LYS A 27 8.28 -21.05 39.02
C LYS A 27 7.67 -21.53 37.74
N GLU A 28 7.84 -20.79 36.65
CA GLU A 28 7.27 -21.14 35.33
C GLU A 28 8.09 -22.20 34.60
N ILE A 29 9.42 -22.26 34.88
CA ILE A 29 10.31 -23.26 34.28
C ILE A 29 9.85 -24.67 34.60
N ALA A 30 9.38 -24.94 35.83
CA ALA A 30 8.94 -26.28 36.26
C ALA A 30 7.80 -26.84 35.37
N SER A 31 6.88 -26.00 34.98
CA SER A 31 5.76 -26.40 34.09
C SER A 31 6.25 -26.80 32.69
N HIS A 32 7.28 -26.16 32.21
CA HIS A 32 7.87 -26.42 30.89
C HIS A 32 8.78 -27.67 30.92
N ILE A 33 9.45 -27.94 32.02
CA ILE A 33 10.22 -29.18 32.23
C ILE A 33 9.30 -30.40 32.17
N LEU A 34 8.13 -30.37 32.84
CA LEU A 34 7.14 -31.46 32.76
C LEU A 34 6.70 -31.76 31.32
N LYS A 35 6.44 -30.74 30.58
CA LYS A 35 6.06 -30.88 29.16
C LYS A 35 7.18 -31.36 28.24
N LEU A 36 8.47 -31.06 28.59
CA LEU A 36 9.59 -31.63 27.87
C LEU A 36 9.76 -33.13 28.15
N LYS A 37 9.43 -33.59 29.37
CA LYS A 37 9.47 -35.01 29.74
C LYS A 37 8.46 -35.87 28.98
N GLU A 38 7.38 -35.28 28.52
CA GLU A 38 6.36 -35.96 27.68
C GLU A 38 6.81 -36.14 26.22
N SER A 39 7.91 -35.48 25.84
CA SER A 39 8.41 -35.51 24.45
C SER A 39 9.36 -36.72 24.25
N PRO A 40 9.45 -37.25 22.98
CA PRO A 40 10.41 -38.35 22.74
C PRO A 40 11.85 -37.91 22.98
N PHE A 41 12.55 -38.67 23.82
CA PHE A 41 13.87 -38.31 24.35
C PHE A 41 15.03 -38.70 23.43
N ASN A 42 16.00 -37.79 23.27
CA ASN A 42 17.38 -38.11 23.01
C ASN A 42 18.25 -37.83 24.25
N LYS A 43 19.51 -38.31 24.27
CA LYS A 43 20.41 -38.12 25.41
C LYS A 43 20.67 -36.65 25.73
N ASP A 44 20.70 -35.79 24.72
CA ASP A 44 20.99 -34.35 24.87
C ASP A 44 19.84 -33.63 25.58
N LEU A 45 18.58 -33.93 25.19
CA LEU A 45 17.41 -33.37 25.86
C LEU A 45 17.31 -33.84 27.31
N GLN A 46 17.64 -35.13 27.59
CA GLN A 46 17.63 -35.68 28.94
C GLN A 46 18.67 -34.98 29.82
N ASN A 47 19.86 -34.70 29.28
CA ASN A 47 20.89 -33.93 30.00
C ASN A 47 20.41 -32.52 30.32
N ILE A 48 19.76 -31.83 29.38
CA ILE A 48 19.20 -30.49 29.59
C ILE A 48 18.14 -30.54 30.72
N ILE A 49 17.23 -31.50 30.70
CA ILE A 49 16.19 -31.68 31.73
C ILE A 49 16.82 -31.86 33.11
N THR A 50 17.83 -32.73 33.22
CA THR A 50 18.55 -32.96 34.50
C THR A 50 19.18 -31.69 35.01
N LEU A 51 19.88 -30.93 34.14
CA LEU A 51 20.51 -29.66 34.52
C LEU A 51 19.50 -28.60 35.00
N LEU A 52 18.31 -28.57 34.39
CA LEU A 52 17.22 -27.69 34.79
C LEU A 52 16.59 -28.09 36.12
N GLU A 53 16.43 -29.39 36.39
CA GLU A 53 15.88 -29.91 37.64
C GLU A 53 16.85 -29.68 38.82
N GLU A 54 18.16 -29.83 38.56
CA GLU A 54 19.22 -29.55 39.52
C GLU A 54 19.52 -28.05 39.70
N LYS A 55 18.79 -27.18 38.97
CA LYS A 55 18.94 -25.71 38.98
C LYS A 55 20.33 -25.21 38.55
N PHE A 56 21.06 -26.01 37.77
CA PHE A 56 22.32 -25.57 37.16
C PHE A 56 22.09 -24.72 35.93
N PHE A 57 21.38 -23.57 36.08
CA PHE A 57 20.86 -22.76 34.98
C PHE A 57 21.95 -22.30 34.00
N SER A 58 23.14 -21.92 34.47
CA SER A 58 24.22 -21.52 33.55
C SER A 58 24.67 -22.65 32.62
N LYS A 59 24.74 -23.89 33.15
CA LYS A 59 25.10 -25.08 32.35
C LYS A 59 23.93 -25.49 31.45
N ALA A 60 22.70 -25.39 31.95
CA ALA A 60 21.50 -25.67 31.18
C ALA A 60 21.39 -24.73 29.97
N MET A 61 21.65 -23.43 30.14
CA MET A 61 21.65 -22.45 29.04
C MET A 61 22.64 -22.83 27.92
N LEU A 62 23.88 -23.22 28.29
CA LEU A 62 24.87 -23.66 27.30
C LEU A 62 24.43 -24.94 26.58
N ALA A 63 23.89 -25.91 27.28
CA ALA A 63 23.39 -27.15 26.70
C ALA A 63 22.17 -26.91 25.79
N ILE A 64 21.26 -26.01 26.18
CA ILE A 64 20.11 -25.57 25.36
C ILE A 64 20.63 -24.92 24.08
N GLU A 65 21.61 -24.04 24.18
CA GLU A 65 22.15 -23.33 23.01
C GLU A 65 22.82 -24.28 22.02
N VAL A 66 23.56 -25.26 22.50
CA VAL A 66 24.14 -26.32 21.66
C VAL A 66 23.04 -27.14 21.01
N PHE A 67 22.01 -27.54 21.77
CA PHE A 67 20.89 -28.30 21.24
C PHE A 67 20.11 -27.53 20.15
N ILE A 68 19.81 -26.26 20.41
CA ILE A 68 19.13 -25.38 19.45
C ILE A 68 19.97 -25.25 18.19
N ASN A 69 21.29 -25.00 18.30
CA ASN A 69 22.16 -24.83 17.14
C ASN A 69 22.30 -26.12 16.30
N GLN A 70 22.35 -27.29 16.95
CA GLN A 70 22.40 -28.59 16.26
C GLN A 70 21.08 -28.87 15.49
N HIS A 71 19.95 -28.42 16.03
CA HIS A 71 18.64 -28.62 15.45
C HIS A 71 18.11 -27.42 14.69
N HIS A 72 18.83 -26.31 14.64
CA HIS A 72 18.45 -25.08 13.93
C HIS A 72 18.34 -25.28 12.40
N GLN A 73 19.07 -26.23 11.83
CA GLN A 73 18.88 -26.63 10.44
C GLN A 73 17.58 -27.42 10.22
N LEU A 74 17.09 -28.13 11.27
CA LEU A 74 15.80 -28.85 11.24
C LEU A 74 14.60 -27.92 11.55
N SER A 75 14.82 -26.83 12.30
CA SER A 75 13.81 -25.79 12.52
C SER A 75 13.62 -24.91 11.28
N LYS A 76 14.59 -24.89 10.38
CA LYS A 76 14.48 -24.28 9.03
C LYS A 76 13.77 -25.18 8.01
N TYR A 77 13.37 -26.39 8.37
CA TYR A 77 12.40 -27.14 7.56
C TYR A 77 11.02 -26.49 7.78
N SER A 78 10.83 -25.35 7.17
CA SER A 78 9.50 -24.84 6.88
C SER A 78 8.76 -25.93 6.08
N ASP A 79 7.51 -26.14 6.43
CA ASP A 79 6.62 -27.02 5.67
C ASP A 79 6.70 -26.57 4.20
N PRO A 80 7.08 -27.44 3.24
CA PRO A 80 7.18 -27.08 1.83
C PRO A 80 5.88 -26.47 1.29
N GLU A 81 4.73 -26.86 1.86
CA GLU A 81 3.42 -26.27 1.52
C GLU A 81 3.34 -24.83 2.01
N ILE A 82 3.80 -24.53 3.22
CA ILE A 82 3.83 -23.15 3.76
C ILE A 82 4.75 -22.26 2.93
N GLU A 83 5.93 -22.75 2.54
CA GLU A 83 6.84 -21.97 1.68
C GLU A 83 6.27 -21.74 0.29
N GLY A 84 5.59 -22.75 -0.28
CA GLY A 84 4.89 -22.61 -1.54
C GLY A 84 3.78 -21.55 -1.47
N LEU A 85 2.98 -21.55 -0.40
CA LEU A 85 1.94 -20.56 -0.17
C LEU A 85 2.51 -19.14 0.07
N LYS A 86 3.62 -19.02 0.81
CA LYS A 86 4.31 -17.72 0.98
C LYS A 86 4.82 -17.17 -0.34
N LEU A 87 5.37 -18.02 -1.19
CA LEU A 87 5.84 -17.61 -2.52
C LEU A 87 4.66 -17.14 -3.40
N GLU A 88 3.54 -17.87 -3.36
CA GLU A 88 2.31 -17.47 -4.05
C GLU A 88 1.78 -16.14 -3.54
N ALA A 89 1.68 -15.96 -2.22
CA ALA A 89 1.24 -14.69 -1.63
C ALA A 89 2.15 -13.52 -2.04
N LYS A 90 3.48 -13.69 -2.00
CA LYS A 90 4.44 -12.67 -2.48
C LYS A 90 4.25 -12.32 -3.96
N SER A 91 3.93 -13.29 -4.79
CA SER A 91 3.63 -13.05 -6.21
C SER A 91 2.36 -12.21 -6.38
N LEU A 92 1.32 -12.50 -5.60
CA LEU A 92 0.07 -11.74 -5.61
C LEU A 92 0.26 -10.32 -5.03
N GLU A 93 1.03 -10.17 -3.95
CA GLU A 93 1.41 -8.86 -3.41
C GLU A 93 2.14 -8.00 -4.46
N ALA A 94 3.04 -8.61 -5.23
CA ALA A 94 3.74 -7.92 -6.32
C ALA A 94 2.78 -7.52 -7.46
N GLU A 95 1.82 -8.37 -7.82
CA GLU A 95 0.77 -8.06 -8.81
C GLU A 95 -0.12 -6.93 -8.32
N LEU A 96 -0.56 -6.98 -7.06
CA LEU A 96 -1.37 -5.94 -6.43
C LEU A 96 -0.64 -4.58 -6.48
N ASN A 97 0.62 -4.54 -6.04
CA ASN A 97 1.43 -3.31 -6.09
C ASN A 97 1.58 -2.77 -7.53
N LYS A 98 1.77 -3.65 -8.51
CA LYS A 98 1.84 -3.23 -9.92
C LYS A 98 0.55 -2.57 -10.39
N LEU A 99 -0.61 -3.15 -10.07
CA LEU A 99 -1.92 -2.60 -10.44
C LEU A 99 -2.23 -1.31 -9.69
N SER A 100 -1.89 -1.23 -8.40
CA SER A 100 -2.05 0.01 -7.62
C SER A 100 -1.22 1.15 -8.21
N ASN A 101 0.02 0.87 -8.62
CA ASN A 101 0.85 1.86 -9.30
C ASN A 101 0.29 2.27 -10.68
N GLU A 102 -0.28 1.33 -11.43
CA GLU A 102 -0.96 1.63 -12.70
C GLU A 102 -2.16 2.55 -12.47
N LYS A 103 -2.99 2.25 -11.48
CA LYS A 103 -4.12 3.09 -11.09
C LYS A 103 -3.67 4.50 -10.72
N ALA A 104 -2.66 4.62 -9.86
CA ALA A 104 -2.11 5.91 -9.43
C ALA A 104 -1.52 6.71 -10.61
N ASP A 105 -0.85 6.07 -11.56
CA ASP A 105 -0.33 6.73 -12.77
C ASP A 105 -1.49 7.32 -13.62
N ILE A 106 -2.62 6.60 -13.72
CA ILE A 106 -3.81 7.04 -14.48
C ILE A 106 -4.52 8.19 -13.75
N GLU A 107 -4.75 8.05 -12.45
CA GLU A 107 -5.40 9.07 -11.62
C GLU A 107 -4.60 10.36 -11.64
N LYS A 108 -3.27 10.28 -11.53
CA LYS A 108 -2.36 11.42 -11.67
C LYS A 108 -2.51 12.11 -13.03
N LEU A 109 -2.53 11.36 -14.13
CA LEU A 109 -2.68 11.92 -15.46
C LEU A 109 -4.00 12.70 -15.61
N ILE A 110 -5.10 12.15 -15.06
CA ILE A 110 -6.42 12.81 -15.06
C ILE A 110 -6.37 14.07 -14.19
N HIS A 111 -5.74 14.01 -13.04
CA HIS A 111 -5.58 15.14 -12.14
C HIS A 111 -4.77 16.27 -12.78
N GLU A 112 -3.60 15.96 -13.36
CA GLU A 112 -2.74 16.94 -14.05
C GLU A 112 -3.48 17.65 -15.19
N PHE A 113 -4.23 16.88 -15.98
CA PHE A 113 -5.06 17.46 -17.04
C PHE A 113 -6.16 18.36 -16.48
N GLY A 114 -6.86 17.93 -15.42
CA GLY A 114 -7.92 18.70 -14.76
C GLY A 114 -7.42 20.03 -14.20
N VAL A 115 -6.28 20.04 -13.53
CA VAL A 115 -5.65 21.27 -13.02
C VAL A 115 -5.26 22.20 -14.15
N LYS A 116 -4.64 21.68 -15.23
CA LYS A 116 -4.28 22.49 -16.41
C LYS A 116 -5.52 23.00 -17.13
N HIS A 117 -6.56 22.17 -17.26
CA HIS A 117 -7.85 22.56 -17.85
C HIS A 117 -8.47 23.74 -17.09
N ASN A 118 -8.53 23.67 -15.78
CA ASN A 118 -9.10 24.73 -14.97
C ASN A 118 -8.25 26.01 -15.02
N LYS A 119 -6.93 25.90 -15.04
CA LYS A 119 -6.01 27.04 -15.18
C LYS A 119 -6.18 27.75 -16.53
N GLU A 120 -6.30 27.00 -17.61
CA GLU A 120 -6.34 27.57 -18.98
C GLU A 120 -7.73 28.01 -19.42
N LEU A 121 -8.77 27.28 -19.05
CA LEU A 121 -10.13 27.44 -19.59
C LEU A 121 -11.17 27.83 -18.54
N GLY A 122 -10.90 27.60 -17.27
CA GLY A 122 -11.89 27.67 -16.18
C GLY A 122 -12.59 29.03 -16.07
N GLU A 123 -11.84 30.13 -16.16
CA GLU A 123 -12.45 31.47 -16.15
C GLU A 123 -13.40 31.73 -17.31
N LEU A 124 -13.05 31.26 -18.53
CA LEU A 124 -13.89 31.43 -19.71
C LEU A 124 -15.18 30.59 -19.59
N ILE A 125 -15.03 29.36 -19.13
CA ILE A 125 -16.18 28.45 -18.91
C ILE A 125 -17.12 29.05 -17.86
N LEU A 126 -16.60 29.54 -16.73
CA LEU A 126 -17.43 30.21 -15.71
C LEU A 126 -18.18 31.42 -16.25
N LYS A 127 -17.54 32.26 -17.07
CA LYS A 127 -18.19 33.41 -17.71
C LYS A 127 -19.33 32.92 -18.61
N ILE A 128 -19.10 31.92 -19.46
CA ILE A 128 -20.13 31.37 -20.35
C ILE A 128 -21.29 30.79 -19.55
N LEU A 129 -21.03 29.98 -18.54
CA LEU A 129 -22.08 29.40 -17.68
C LEU A 129 -22.87 30.47 -16.92
N ARG A 130 -22.21 31.54 -16.47
CA ARG A 130 -22.86 32.69 -15.87
C ARG A 130 -23.83 33.40 -16.84
N PHE A 131 -23.41 33.60 -18.09
CA PHE A 131 -24.27 34.16 -19.12
C PHE A 131 -25.45 33.25 -19.44
N ARG A 132 -25.23 31.94 -19.59
CA ARG A 132 -26.29 30.96 -19.79
C ARG A 132 -27.32 30.99 -18.64
N LYS A 133 -26.85 30.99 -17.38
CA LYS A 133 -27.71 31.13 -16.20
C LYS A 133 -28.53 32.43 -16.23
N GLN A 134 -27.95 33.55 -16.67
CA GLN A 134 -28.66 34.81 -16.75
C GLN A 134 -29.74 34.80 -17.86
N LYS A 135 -29.44 34.24 -19.04
CA LYS A 135 -30.39 34.10 -20.17
C LYS A 135 -31.51 33.11 -19.83
N ALA A 136 -31.25 32.07 -19.10
CA ALA A 136 -32.27 31.07 -18.74
C ALA A 136 -33.25 31.53 -17.64
N LYS A 137 -33.08 32.74 -17.07
CA LYS A 137 -34.02 33.24 -16.08
C LYS A 137 -35.45 33.33 -16.60
N GLY A 138 -36.37 32.66 -15.90
CA GLY A 138 -37.77 32.60 -16.25
C GLY A 138 -38.12 31.60 -17.35
N THR A 139 -37.18 30.81 -17.81
CA THR A 139 -37.37 29.71 -18.78
C THR A 139 -37.35 28.34 -18.09
N PRO A 140 -37.84 27.26 -18.75
CA PRO A 140 -37.79 25.91 -18.22
C PRO A 140 -36.35 25.43 -17.91
N GLU A 141 -35.35 25.94 -18.64
CA GLU A 141 -33.95 25.58 -18.56
C GLU A 141 -33.22 26.24 -17.36
N GLN A 142 -33.89 27.13 -16.64
CA GLN A 142 -33.24 27.88 -15.52
C GLN A 142 -32.61 26.98 -14.49
N LYS A 143 -33.31 25.91 -14.10
CA LYS A 143 -32.83 24.99 -13.05
C LYS A 143 -31.55 24.26 -13.48
N GLU A 144 -31.49 23.84 -14.73
CA GLU A 144 -30.33 23.15 -15.34
C GLU A 144 -29.13 24.10 -15.41
N ALA A 145 -29.33 25.29 -15.99
CA ALA A 145 -28.27 26.30 -16.10
C ALA A 145 -27.73 26.77 -14.72
N GLU A 146 -28.59 26.82 -13.70
CA GLU A 146 -28.15 27.11 -12.31
C GLU A 146 -27.36 25.95 -11.72
N LYS A 147 -27.76 24.71 -11.97
CA LYS A 147 -27.04 23.52 -11.54
C LYS A 147 -25.66 23.48 -12.16
N ASP A 148 -25.56 23.57 -13.49
CA ASP A 148 -24.30 23.54 -14.22
C ASP A 148 -23.31 24.59 -13.73
N TYR A 149 -23.79 25.84 -13.56
CA TYR A 149 -22.95 26.92 -13.02
C TYR A 149 -22.46 26.63 -11.60
N ASN A 150 -23.34 26.17 -10.72
CA ASN A 150 -23.02 25.97 -9.33
C ASN A 150 -22.05 24.77 -9.14
N GLU A 151 -22.25 23.66 -9.89
CA GLU A 151 -21.38 22.51 -9.87
C GLU A 151 -19.98 22.88 -10.37
N TYR A 152 -19.90 23.47 -11.56
CA TYR A 152 -18.61 23.87 -12.13
C TYR A 152 -17.89 24.94 -11.29
N SER A 153 -18.62 25.93 -10.76
CA SER A 153 -18.05 26.97 -9.90
C SER A 153 -17.43 26.38 -8.63
N ARG A 154 -18.08 25.36 -8.05
CA ARG A 154 -17.57 24.68 -6.86
C ARG A 154 -16.30 23.88 -7.16
N GLU A 155 -16.28 23.14 -8.24
CA GLU A 155 -15.10 22.38 -8.67
C GLU A 155 -13.93 23.30 -9.02
N TYR A 156 -14.20 24.38 -9.74
CA TYR A 156 -13.20 25.39 -10.08
C TYR A 156 -12.59 26.04 -8.83
N GLU A 157 -13.37 26.40 -7.81
CA GLU A 157 -12.85 27.01 -6.57
C GLU A 157 -11.97 26.03 -5.77
N ILE A 158 -12.24 24.73 -5.85
CA ILE A 158 -11.41 23.69 -5.22
C ILE A 158 -10.06 23.59 -5.92
N THR A 159 -10.05 23.54 -7.23
CA THR A 159 -8.86 23.23 -8.03
C THR A 159 -8.04 24.45 -8.47
N LYS A 160 -8.64 25.66 -8.48
CA LYS A 160 -7.95 26.87 -8.98
C LYS A 160 -6.65 27.24 -8.26
N ASN A 161 -6.53 26.83 -6.98
CA ASN A 161 -5.36 27.08 -6.15
C ASN A 161 -4.40 25.90 -6.10
N GLU A 162 -4.75 24.79 -6.76
CA GLU A 162 -3.87 23.64 -6.84
C GLU A 162 -2.70 23.96 -7.80
N THR A 163 -1.51 23.63 -7.32
CA THR A 163 -0.28 23.77 -8.09
C THR A 163 0.37 22.43 -8.27
N ILE A 164 0.58 22.05 -9.53
CA ILE A 164 1.41 20.90 -9.86
C ILE A 164 2.80 21.43 -10.13
N ILE A 165 3.79 20.82 -9.48
CA ILE A 165 5.19 21.20 -9.69
C ILE A 165 5.62 20.71 -11.07
N GLU A 166 6.14 21.61 -11.89
CA GLU A 166 6.70 21.26 -13.19
C GLU A 166 8.03 20.54 -12.97
N LEU A 167 8.14 19.34 -13.50
CA LEU A 167 9.33 18.52 -13.42
C LEU A 167 9.93 18.30 -14.81
N THR A 168 11.24 18.21 -14.88
CA THR A 168 11.93 17.72 -16.07
C THR A 168 11.63 16.22 -16.32
N ASP A 169 11.90 15.73 -17.51
CA ASP A 169 11.71 14.32 -17.85
C ASP A 169 12.51 13.38 -16.93
N GLU A 170 13.71 13.80 -16.50
CA GLU A 170 14.55 13.06 -15.57
C GLU A 170 13.92 13.01 -14.18
N GLU A 171 13.44 14.14 -13.68
CA GLU A 171 12.77 14.23 -12.38
C GLU A 171 11.46 13.46 -12.36
N GLN A 172 10.70 13.45 -13.45
CA GLN A 172 9.48 12.61 -13.58
C GLN A 172 9.81 11.12 -13.50
N LYS A 173 10.86 10.67 -14.18
CA LYS A 173 11.32 9.27 -14.09
C LYS A 173 11.78 8.93 -12.68
N GLU A 174 12.47 9.85 -12.02
CA GLU A 174 12.93 9.67 -10.65
C GLU A 174 11.76 9.62 -9.66
N LEU A 175 10.81 10.54 -9.76
CA LEU A 175 9.57 10.55 -8.98
C LEU A 175 8.84 9.20 -9.09
N LYS A 176 8.63 8.74 -10.32
CA LYS A 176 7.96 7.47 -10.58
C LYS A 176 8.69 6.28 -9.97
N ARG A 177 10.02 6.26 -10.08
CA ARG A 177 10.87 5.22 -9.48
C ARG A 177 10.77 5.20 -7.96
N MET A 178 10.88 6.38 -7.32
CA MET A 178 10.82 6.53 -5.87
C MET A 178 9.44 6.21 -5.32
N TYR A 179 8.38 6.71 -5.98
CA TYR A 179 7.00 6.40 -5.63
C TYR A 179 6.73 4.89 -5.62
N ARG A 180 7.12 4.19 -6.70
CA ARG A 180 6.92 2.73 -6.79
C ARG A 180 7.68 1.96 -5.71
N LYS A 181 8.86 2.43 -5.32
CA LYS A 181 9.65 1.83 -4.25
C LYS A 181 8.98 2.05 -2.89
N ALA A 182 8.55 3.28 -2.61
CA ALA A 182 7.85 3.63 -1.38
C ALA A 182 6.49 2.92 -1.26
N SER A 183 5.69 2.92 -2.34
CA SER A 183 4.40 2.24 -2.42
C SER A 183 4.51 0.75 -2.06
N LYS A 184 5.53 0.07 -2.57
CA LYS A 184 5.78 -1.34 -2.24
C LYS A 184 6.06 -1.57 -0.75
N LEU A 185 6.70 -0.61 -0.09
CA LEU A 185 7.08 -0.73 1.33
C LEU A 185 5.93 -0.44 2.29
N CYS A 186 4.98 0.42 1.91
CA CYS A 186 3.91 0.89 2.81
C CYS A 186 2.49 0.61 2.27
N HIS A 187 2.32 -0.32 1.32
CA HIS A 187 0.99 -0.60 0.78
C HIS A 187 0.07 -1.22 1.85
N PRO A 188 -1.09 -0.59 2.17
CA PRO A 188 -1.93 -1.02 3.30
C PRO A 188 -2.53 -2.41 3.14
N ASP A 189 -2.74 -2.88 1.90
CA ASP A 189 -3.26 -4.23 1.64
C ASP A 189 -2.21 -5.34 1.84
N VAL A 190 -0.92 -4.97 1.97
CA VAL A 190 0.21 -5.91 2.07
C VAL A 190 0.80 -5.96 3.48
N VAL A 191 0.73 -4.87 4.24
CA VAL A 191 1.28 -4.80 5.60
C VAL A 191 0.41 -5.53 6.62
N SER A 192 1.00 -5.87 7.79
CA SER A 192 0.27 -6.52 8.88
C SER A 192 -0.91 -5.67 9.39
N GLU A 193 -1.96 -6.32 9.92
CA GLU A 193 -3.14 -5.60 10.43
C GLU A 193 -2.81 -4.58 11.54
N GLU A 194 -1.81 -4.87 12.36
CA GLU A 194 -1.35 -3.99 13.44
C GLU A 194 -0.74 -2.68 12.92
N GLN A 195 -0.18 -2.72 11.71
CA GLN A 195 0.50 -1.60 11.08
C GLN A 195 -0.36 -0.88 10.02
N LYS A 196 -1.55 -1.41 9.74
CA LYS A 196 -2.40 -0.95 8.64
C LYS A 196 -2.79 0.52 8.75
N GLU A 197 -3.21 0.98 9.92
CA GLU A 197 -3.63 2.39 10.12
C GLU A 197 -2.48 3.38 9.83
N LEU A 198 -1.25 3.02 10.21
CA LEU A 198 -0.08 3.84 9.92
C LEU A 198 0.25 3.80 8.42
N ALA A 199 0.15 2.63 7.82
CA ALA A 199 0.36 2.44 6.39
C ALA A 199 -0.65 3.22 5.55
N ASP A 200 -1.94 3.20 5.93
CA ASP A 200 -3.00 3.97 5.26
C ASP A 200 -2.68 5.48 5.24
N LYS A 201 -2.28 6.03 6.38
CA LYS A 201 -1.90 7.46 6.49
C LYS A 201 -0.70 7.80 5.61
N LEU A 202 0.33 6.98 5.68
CA LEU A 202 1.57 7.22 4.95
C LEU A 202 1.38 7.01 3.44
N PHE A 203 0.57 6.03 3.05
CA PHE A 203 0.23 5.76 1.67
C PHE A 203 -0.63 6.88 1.05
N ALA A 204 -1.59 7.43 1.82
CA ALA A 204 -2.37 8.58 1.39
C ALA A 204 -1.49 9.82 1.18
N GLU A 205 -0.52 10.05 2.07
CA GLU A 205 0.44 11.14 1.94
C GLU A 205 1.38 10.96 0.73
N LEU A 206 1.84 9.73 0.50
CA LEU A 206 2.64 9.35 -0.66
C LEU A 206 1.90 9.61 -1.97
N ASN A 207 0.62 9.23 -2.03
CA ASN A 207 -0.23 9.47 -3.21
C ASN A 207 -0.41 10.97 -3.46
N ALA A 208 -0.73 11.74 -2.42
CA ALA A 208 -0.89 13.20 -2.54
C ALA A 208 0.40 13.89 -3.01
N ALA A 209 1.56 13.45 -2.54
CA ALA A 209 2.86 13.95 -3.01
C ALA A 209 3.13 13.58 -4.48
N HIS A 210 2.78 12.36 -4.88
CA HIS A 210 2.91 11.89 -6.26
C HIS A 210 2.00 12.67 -7.23
N GLU A 211 0.75 12.93 -6.85
CA GLU A 211 -0.21 13.69 -7.66
C GLU A 211 0.24 15.15 -7.89
N ARG A 212 0.91 15.76 -6.90
CA ARG A 212 1.42 17.13 -6.99
C ARG A 212 2.82 17.25 -7.62
N ASN A 213 3.42 16.16 -8.03
CA ASN A 213 4.80 16.10 -8.50
C ASN A 213 5.84 16.53 -7.43
N ASP A 214 5.54 16.34 -6.14
CA ASP A 214 6.44 16.69 -5.06
C ASP A 214 7.53 15.62 -4.87
N LEU A 215 8.57 15.71 -5.71
CA LEU A 215 9.72 14.80 -5.69
C LEU A 215 10.41 14.78 -4.32
N ASN A 216 10.51 15.95 -3.66
CA ASN A 216 11.19 16.06 -2.38
C ASN A 216 10.43 15.32 -1.29
N ARG A 217 9.10 15.46 -1.26
CA ARG A 217 8.27 14.76 -0.27
C ARG A 217 8.25 13.25 -0.49
N VAL A 218 8.15 12.80 -1.74
CA VAL A 218 8.25 11.36 -2.07
C VAL A 218 9.62 10.79 -1.65
N LYS A 219 10.69 11.54 -1.86
CA LYS A 219 12.04 11.16 -1.43
C LYS A 219 12.14 11.05 0.09
N GLU A 220 11.64 12.03 0.82
CA GLU A 220 11.64 12.04 2.29
C GLU A 220 10.86 10.84 2.85
N ILE A 221 9.66 10.56 2.31
CA ILE A 221 8.85 9.40 2.70
C ILE A 221 9.64 8.10 2.44
N LEU A 222 10.25 7.96 1.25
CA LEU A 222 11.03 6.78 0.91
C LEU A 222 12.23 6.59 1.86
N GLU A 223 12.98 7.65 2.14
CA GLU A 223 14.12 7.61 3.05
C GLU A 223 13.71 7.21 4.47
N ASN A 224 12.56 7.71 4.94
CA ASN A 224 12.02 7.33 6.24
C ASN A 224 11.62 5.84 6.27
N LEU A 225 11.00 5.34 5.20
CA LEU A 225 10.65 3.93 5.05
C LEU A 225 11.89 3.01 4.99
N GLU A 226 12.98 3.47 4.39
CA GLU A 226 14.22 2.68 4.29
C GLU A 226 15.05 2.67 5.58
N ARG A 227 14.95 3.70 6.43
CA ARG A 227 15.66 3.81 7.71
C ARG A 227 15.03 3.01 8.83
N GLY A 228 13.74 2.67 8.72
CA GLY A 228 13.01 1.96 9.75
C GLY A 228 12.59 0.57 9.30
N ASP A 229 12.67 -0.43 10.18
CA ASP A 229 12.05 -1.76 10.00
C ASP A 229 10.52 -1.65 10.19
N PHE A 230 9.89 -0.75 9.41
CA PHE A 230 8.54 -0.29 9.73
C PHE A 230 7.43 -1.27 9.36
N PHE A 231 7.52 -1.95 8.23
CA PHE A 231 6.41 -2.76 7.77
C PHE A 231 6.82 -4.19 7.45
N VAL A 232 6.13 -5.13 8.10
CA VAL A 232 6.26 -6.55 7.80
C VAL A 232 5.09 -6.97 6.92
N SER A 233 5.39 -7.66 5.81
CA SER A 233 4.35 -8.23 4.96
C SER A 233 3.52 -9.25 5.73
N LYS A 234 2.19 -9.25 5.54
CA LYS A 234 1.27 -10.25 6.13
C LYS A 234 1.70 -11.67 5.78
N SER A 235 2.10 -11.91 4.56
CA SER A 235 2.52 -13.24 4.10
C SER A 235 3.80 -13.74 4.81
N GLU A 236 4.70 -12.83 5.20
CA GLU A 236 5.90 -13.20 5.97
C GLU A 236 5.61 -13.49 7.44
N ALA A 237 4.68 -12.74 8.03
CA ALA A 237 4.29 -12.88 9.44
C ALA A 237 3.47 -14.17 9.70
N ILE A 238 2.74 -14.68 8.71
CA ILE A 238 1.86 -15.84 8.84
C ILE A 238 2.67 -17.13 8.65
N ASN A 239 2.57 -18.04 9.65
CA ASN A 239 3.22 -19.36 9.62
C ASN A 239 2.23 -20.51 9.65
N GLU A 240 0.94 -20.24 9.46
CA GLU A 240 -0.13 -21.25 9.44
C GLU A 240 -0.72 -21.40 8.04
N ASN A 241 -0.75 -22.62 7.52
CA ASN A 241 -1.25 -22.97 6.19
C ASN A 241 -2.67 -22.39 5.91
N ARG A 242 -3.60 -22.58 6.89
CA ARG A 242 -4.97 -22.10 6.76
C ARG A 242 -5.05 -20.57 6.63
N LEU A 243 -4.28 -19.85 7.42
CA LEU A 243 -4.26 -18.39 7.41
C LEU A 243 -3.65 -17.85 6.11
N LEU A 244 -2.56 -18.49 5.61
CA LEU A 244 -1.96 -18.15 4.32
C LEU A 244 -2.93 -18.34 3.17
N LYS A 245 -3.66 -19.48 3.13
CA LYS A 245 -4.71 -19.71 2.11
C LYS A 245 -5.79 -18.64 2.14
N THR A 246 -6.22 -18.25 3.34
CA THR A 246 -7.20 -17.16 3.50
C THR A 246 -6.66 -15.82 2.99
N GLU A 247 -5.40 -15.51 3.28
CA GLU A 247 -4.77 -14.25 2.81
C GLU A 247 -4.60 -14.24 1.28
N ILE A 248 -4.20 -15.36 0.70
CA ILE A 248 -4.13 -15.54 -0.77
C ILE A 248 -5.47 -15.27 -1.43
N GLU A 249 -6.57 -15.78 -0.88
CA GLU A 249 -7.91 -15.53 -1.43
C GLU A 249 -8.31 -14.04 -1.31
N LYS A 250 -7.96 -13.37 -0.21
CA LYS A 250 -8.19 -11.93 -0.05
C LYS A 250 -7.40 -11.13 -1.10
N LEU A 251 -6.11 -11.44 -1.28
CA LEU A 251 -5.28 -10.79 -2.30
C LEU A 251 -5.84 -10.98 -3.70
N ARG A 252 -6.30 -12.18 -4.06
CA ARG A 252 -6.94 -12.46 -5.35
C ARG A 252 -8.22 -11.65 -5.56
N LEU A 253 -9.06 -11.53 -4.52
CA LEU A 253 -10.26 -10.71 -4.58
C LEU A 253 -9.90 -9.23 -4.79
N ARG A 254 -8.95 -8.71 -4.01
CA ARG A 254 -8.52 -7.31 -4.12
C ARG A 254 -7.92 -6.99 -5.50
N ILE A 255 -7.10 -7.89 -6.04
CA ILE A 255 -6.57 -7.78 -7.41
C ILE A 255 -7.71 -7.73 -8.44
N LYS A 256 -8.73 -8.57 -8.29
CA LYS A 256 -9.89 -8.58 -9.19
C LYS A 256 -10.68 -7.26 -9.12
N GLU A 257 -10.87 -6.71 -7.92
CA GLU A 257 -11.54 -5.42 -7.72
C GLU A 257 -10.71 -4.30 -8.35
N LEU A 258 -9.42 -4.25 -8.08
CA LEU A 258 -8.52 -3.23 -8.59
C LEU A 258 -8.45 -3.25 -10.14
N LYS A 259 -8.45 -4.43 -10.76
CA LYS A 259 -8.56 -4.57 -12.23
C LYS A 259 -9.86 -3.94 -12.76
N LYS A 260 -10.99 -4.13 -12.07
CA LYS A 260 -12.26 -3.51 -12.46
C LYS A 260 -12.22 -1.99 -12.30
N GLU A 261 -11.68 -1.49 -11.18
CA GLU A 261 -11.51 -0.05 -10.95
C GLU A 261 -10.68 0.59 -12.07
N ILE A 262 -9.56 -0.02 -12.46
CA ILE A 262 -8.70 0.46 -13.57
C ILE A 262 -9.48 0.48 -14.90
N ILE A 263 -10.26 -0.55 -15.19
CA ILE A 263 -11.08 -0.60 -16.40
C ILE A 263 -12.09 0.56 -16.40
N ILE A 264 -12.83 0.75 -15.30
CA ILE A 264 -13.82 1.82 -15.16
C ILE A 264 -13.16 3.19 -15.39
N ILE A 265 -11.98 3.42 -14.79
CA ILE A 265 -11.26 4.69 -14.99
C ILE A 265 -10.82 4.86 -16.44
N LYS A 266 -10.31 3.81 -17.09
CA LYS A 266 -9.89 3.84 -18.50
C LYS A 266 -11.06 4.03 -19.49
N GLU A 267 -12.24 3.57 -19.14
CA GLU A 267 -13.46 3.75 -19.93
C GLU A 267 -14.16 5.09 -19.63
N SER A 268 -13.73 5.84 -18.64
CA SER A 268 -14.29 7.15 -18.33
C SER A 268 -14.09 8.15 -19.47
N GLU A 269 -15.05 9.08 -19.62
CA GLU A 269 -14.98 10.15 -20.62
C GLU A 269 -13.72 11.01 -20.43
N ALA A 270 -13.32 11.26 -19.18
CA ALA A 270 -12.11 12.01 -18.87
C ALA A 270 -10.86 11.33 -19.44
N PHE A 271 -10.64 10.06 -19.11
CA PHE A 271 -9.44 9.34 -19.57
C PHE A 271 -9.44 9.12 -21.08
N THR A 272 -10.57 8.78 -21.69
CA THR A 272 -10.67 8.59 -23.14
C THR A 272 -10.40 9.89 -23.90
N THR A 273 -10.90 11.02 -23.39
CA THR A 273 -10.63 12.35 -23.96
C THR A 273 -9.15 12.67 -23.86
N ILE A 274 -8.55 12.55 -22.67
CA ILE A 274 -7.14 12.85 -22.43
C ILE A 274 -6.23 11.98 -23.30
N SER A 275 -6.54 10.70 -23.41
CA SER A 275 -5.76 9.74 -24.21
C SER A 275 -5.83 10.02 -25.74
N SER A 276 -6.85 10.71 -26.19
CA SER A 276 -6.99 11.12 -27.60
C SER A 276 -6.19 12.38 -27.97
N ILE A 277 -5.69 13.12 -26.97
CA ILE A 277 -4.98 14.38 -27.16
C ILE A 277 -3.48 14.12 -27.26
N ASN A 278 -2.92 14.34 -28.46
CA ASN A 278 -1.48 14.17 -28.70
C ASN A 278 -0.63 15.32 -28.12
N ASP A 279 -1.16 16.55 -28.16
CA ASP A 279 -0.49 17.75 -27.66
C ASP A 279 -1.46 18.62 -26.86
N TRP A 280 -1.22 18.68 -25.55
CA TRP A 280 -2.06 19.44 -24.63
C TRP A 280 -1.98 20.95 -24.88
N GLU A 281 -0.84 21.48 -25.28
CA GLU A 281 -0.71 22.93 -25.50
C GLU A 281 -1.57 23.39 -26.69
N SER A 282 -1.48 22.68 -27.79
CA SER A 282 -2.33 22.93 -28.97
C SER A 282 -3.81 22.76 -28.66
N TYR A 283 -4.16 21.73 -27.90
CA TYR A 283 -5.53 21.48 -27.46
C TYR A 283 -6.10 22.64 -26.64
N PHE A 284 -5.38 23.09 -25.61
CA PHE A 284 -5.83 24.20 -24.76
C PHE A 284 -5.89 25.52 -25.51
N LYS A 285 -4.93 25.80 -26.38
CA LYS A 285 -4.92 27.01 -27.21
C LYS A 285 -6.12 27.06 -28.14
N GLU A 286 -6.47 25.96 -28.80
CA GLU A 286 -7.62 25.89 -29.70
C GLU A 286 -8.96 26.04 -28.94
N ASN A 287 -9.11 25.32 -27.82
CA ASN A 287 -10.32 25.40 -27.01
C ASN A 287 -10.50 26.78 -26.36
N LYS A 288 -9.41 27.43 -25.93
CA LYS A 288 -9.44 28.80 -25.42
C LYS A 288 -9.98 29.78 -26.47
N ARG A 289 -9.55 29.61 -27.74
CA ARG A 289 -10.08 30.41 -28.84
C ARG A 289 -11.57 30.15 -29.08
N LYS A 290 -11.98 28.89 -29.17
CA LYS A 290 -13.39 28.51 -29.34
C LYS A 290 -14.31 29.08 -28.27
N LEU A 291 -13.89 28.95 -26.99
CA LEU A 291 -14.63 29.50 -25.85
C LEU A 291 -14.69 31.02 -25.85
N ALA A 292 -13.59 31.69 -26.22
CA ALA A 292 -13.56 33.17 -26.34
C ALA A 292 -14.51 33.66 -27.44
N ASP A 293 -14.55 32.99 -28.57
CA ASP A 293 -15.49 33.33 -29.66
C ASP A 293 -16.94 33.07 -29.24
N GLN A 294 -17.23 31.94 -28.56
CA GLN A 294 -18.55 31.67 -28.00
C GLN A 294 -18.99 32.72 -26.98
N LEU A 295 -18.07 33.18 -26.13
CA LEU A 295 -18.36 34.23 -25.15
C LEU A 295 -18.75 35.54 -25.85
N LYS A 296 -18.01 35.95 -26.91
CA LYS A 296 -18.35 37.14 -27.70
C LYS A 296 -19.72 37.03 -28.33
N GLU A 297 -20.08 35.90 -28.91
CA GLU A 297 -21.42 35.67 -29.49
C GLU A 297 -22.51 35.83 -28.42
N LEU A 298 -22.26 35.32 -27.20
CA LEU A 298 -23.22 35.49 -26.11
C LEU A 298 -23.33 36.93 -25.60
N GLU A 299 -22.27 37.73 -25.70
CA GLU A 299 -22.26 39.14 -25.35
C GLU A 299 -22.93 40.03 -26.39
N VAL A 300 -22.74 39.73 -27.70
CA VAL A 300 -23.34 40.48 -28.80
C VAL A 300 -24.82 40.17 -28.99
N GLY A 301 -25.26 38.97 -28.63
CA GLY A 301 -26.67 38.57 -28.70
C GLY A 301 -27.57 39.09 -27.56
N LYS A 302 -27.16 40.20 -26.91
CA LYS A 302 -27.95 40.96 -25.93
C LYS A 302 -28.86 41.99 -26.60
#